data_733ccdbc32e326b3f4c4c00c8811da9d
#
_entry.id   733ccdbc32e326b3f4c4c00c8811da9d
#
_cell.length_a   1.000
_cell.length_b   1.000
_cell.length_c   1.000
_cell.angle_alpha   90.00
_cell.angle_beta   90.00
_cell.angle_gamma   90.00
#
_symmetry.space_group_name_H-M   'P 1'
#
loop_
_entity.id
_entity.type
_entity.pdbx_description
1 polymer ?
#
loop_
_entity_poly.entity_id
_entity_poly.type
_entity_poly.pdbx_seq_one_letter_code
_entity_poly.pdbx_strand_id
1 'polypeptide(L)'
;MIILYLFITFLIGIPIAFSLGIISLAQIANDGYPLIVIIQRMFTGADSIALTAIPLFILSGNLMYRGGMSKRIVDFADTLLGHLPSGLAMVSILACMFFAAITGSAIAATAAIGGILIPLMVEKGYHREFCAPLLACGGSIGPIIPPSLSFVLYGATTNTPVPELFLAGVLPGIFLGLIFLLMNILICKKTKT
;
A
#
# COMPACT_ATOMS: atom_id res chain seq x y z
N MET A 1 -15.67 27.34 4.05
CA MET A 1 -16.41 27.03 5.30
C MET A 1 -16.30 25.54 5.66
N ILE A 2 -16.66 24.60 4.76
CA ILE A 2 -16.63 23.14 5.01
C ILE A 2 -15.28 22.64 5.49
N ILE A 3 -14.19 23.03 4.82
CA ILE A 3 -12.83 22.63 5.18
C ILE A 3 -12.46 23.10 6.60
N LEU A 4 -12.86 24.29 6.99
CA LEU A 4 -12.61 24.81 8.33
C LEU A 4 -13.31 24.00 9.41
N TYR A 5 -14.58 23.65 9.20
CA TYR A 5 -15.33 22.80 10.13
C TYR A 5 -14.71 21.39 10.23
N LEU A 6 -14.19 20.87 9.12
CA LEU A 6 -13.52 19.58 9.07
C LEU A 6 -12.22 19.60 9.91
N PHE A 7 -11.43 20.66 9.80
CA PHE A 7 -10.26 20.84 10.66
C PHE A 7 -10.63 20.97 12.15
N ILE A 8 -11.71 21.71 12.47
CA ILE A 8 -12.16 21.86 13.86
C ILE A 8 -12.57 20.50 14.44
N THR A 9 -13.34 19.69 13.71
CA THR A 9 -13.76 18.37 14.19
C THR A 9 -12.57 17.42 14.38
N PHE A 10 -11.53 17.50 13.56
CA PHE A 10 -10.29 16.73 13.73
C PHE A 10 -9.49 17.19 14.95
N LEU A 11 -9.41 18.50 15.22
CA LEU A 11 -8.75 19.03 16.41
C LEU A 11 -9.43 18.58 17.71
N ILE A 12 -10.75 18.40 17.69
CA ILE A 12 -11.54 17.89 18.83
C ILE A 12 -11.35 16.36 18.99
N GLY A 13 -10.71 15.68 18.02
CA GLY A 13 -10.47 14.23 18.07
C GLY A 13 -11.62 13.37 17.58
N ILE A 14 -12.59 13.94 16.83
CA ILE A 14 -13.69 13.17 16.24
C ILE A 14 -13.12 12.30 15.09
N PRO A 15 -13.46 11.00 15.03
CA PRO A 15 -13.03 10.15 13.93
C PRO A 15 -13.48 10.67 12.56
N ILE A 16 -12.63 10.52 11.54
CA ILE A 16 -12.79 11.10 10.19
C ILE A 16 -14.18 10.79 9.59
N ALA A 17 -14.65 9.55 9.73
CA ALA A 17 -15.94 9.13 9.19
C ALA A 17 -17.12 9.92 9.79
N PHE A 18 -17.11 10.14 11.10
CA PHE A 18 -18.15 10.93 11.80
C PHE A 18 -18.05 12.41 11.46
N SER A 19 -16.83 12.95 11.38
CA SER A 19 -16.58 14.33 10.98
C SER A 19 -17.16 14.62 9.59
N LEU A 20 -16.86 13.77 8.61
CA LEU A 20 -17.41 13.87 7.27
C LEU A 20 -18.92 13.73 7.26
N GLY A 21 -19.49 12.80 8.02
CA GLY A 21 -20.94 12.60 8.13
C GLY A 21 -21.66 13.82 8.70
N ILE A 22 -21.17 14.36 9.82
CA ILE A 22 -21.78 15.52 10.49
C ILE A 22 -21.72 16.76 9.60
N ILE A 23 -20.58 17.02 8.97
CA ILE A 23 -20.41 18.19 8.10
C ILE A 23 -21.27 18.07 6.84
N SER A 24 -21.34 16.89 6.23
CA SER A 24 -22.21 16.65 5.08
C SER A 24 -23.70 16.83 5.44
N LEU A 25 -24.11 16.34 6.62
CA LEU A 25 -25.45 16.55 7.17
C LEU A 25 -25.77 18.03 7.33
N ALA A 26 -24.89 18.77 7.99
CA ALA A 26 -25.06 20.21 8.23
C ALA A 26 -25.13 20.99 6.91
N GLN A 27 -24.29 20.64 5.92
CA GLN A 27 -24.30 21.33 4.63
C GLN A 27 -25.58 21.06 3.85
N ILE A 28 -26.00 19.80 3.75
CA ILE A 28 -27.21 19.42 3.01
C ILE A 28 -28.46 20.05 3.65
N ALA A 29 -28.52 20.08 4.99
CA ALA A 29 -29.62 20.76 5.70
C ALA A 29 -29.60 22.27 5.44
N ASN A 30 -28.43 22.91 5.42
CA ASN A 30 -28.29 24.34 5.16
C ASN A 30 -28.64 24.73 3.71
N ASP A 31 -28.38 23.84 2.75
CA ASP A 31 -28.70 24.03 1.34
C ASP A 31 -30.15 23.69 1.01
N GLY A 32 -30.98 23.34 2.04
CA GLY A 32 -32.41 23.09 1.90
C GLY A 32 -32.79 21.77 1.25
N TYR A 33 -31.86 20.84 1.10
CA TYR A 33 -32.16 19.50 0.57
C TYR A 33 -32.79 18.59 1.63
N PRO A 34 -33.73 17.71 1.25
CA PRO A 34 -34.27 16.71 2.15
C PRO A 34 -33.19 15.79 2.73
N LEU A 35 -33.22 15.55 4.04
CA LEU A 35 -32.23 14.69 4.72
C LEU A 35 -32.20 13.25 4.18
N ILE A 36 -33.26 12.78 3.54
CA ILE A 36 -33.33 11.48 2.90
C ILE A 36 -32.26 11.31 1.82
N VAL A 37 -31.80 12.41 1.20
CA VAL A 37 -30.74 12.40 0.18
C VAL A 37 -29.44 11.84 0.74
N ILE A 38 -29.13 12.10 2.02
CA ILE A 38 -27.92 11.57 2.66
C ILE A 38 -27.98 10.06 2.72
N ILE A 39 -29.09 9.51 3.20
CA ILE A 39 -29.28 8.07 3.32
C ILE A 39 -29.17 7.42 1.94
N GLN A 40 -29.81 7.99 0.92
CA GLN A 40 -29.72 7.51 -0.45
C GLN A 40 -28.29 7.53 -0.98
N ARG A 41 -27.53 8.61 -0.72
CA ARG A 41 -26.13 8.73 -1.14
C ARG A 41 -25.19 7.78 -0.39
N MET A 42 -25.45 7.53 0.89
CA MET A 42 -24.71 6.53 1.67
C MET A 42 -24.92 5.12 1.11
N PHE A 43 -26.16 4.74 0.80
CA PHE A 43 -26.45 3.45 0.20
C PHE A 43 -25.84 3.31 -1.20
N THR A 44 -26.06 4.27 -2.09
CA THR A 44 -25.52 4.22 -3.45
C THR A 44 -23.98 4.30 -3.46
N GLY A 45 -23.39 5.04 -2.54
CA GLY A 45 -21.93 5.11 -2.41
C GLY A 45 -21.30 3.81 -1.88
N ALA A 46 -22.02 3.09 -1.00
CA ALA A 46 -21.57 1.79 -0.47
C ALA A 46 -21.85 0.64 -1.45
N ASP A 47 -22.87 0.75 -2.28
CA ASP A 47 -23.25 -0.27 -3.28
C ASP A 47 -22.41 -0.11 -4.56
N SER A 48 -21.11 -0.39 -4.41
CA SER A 48 -20.13 -0.33 -5.49
C SER A 48 -19.38 -1.66 -5.58
N ILE A 49 -19.39 -2.26 -6.77
CA ILE A 49 -18.64 -3.49 -7.05
C ILE A 49 -17.14 -3.28 -6.75
N ALA A 50 -16.61 -2.10 -7.04
CA ALA A 50 -15.22 -1.79 -6.75
C ALA A 50 -14.92 -1.77 -5.25
N LEU A 51 -15.83 -1.24 -4.41
CA LEU A 51 -15.68 -1.28 -2.95
C LEU A 51 -15.81 -2.70 -2.38
N THR A 52 -16.65 -3.55 -2.98
CA THR A 52 -16.78 -4.96 -2.59
C THR A 52 -15.47 -5.74 -2.85
N ALA A 53 -14.66 -5.32 -3.80
CA ALA A 53 -13.36 -5.94 -4.06
C ALA A 53 -12.37 -5.73 -2.88
N ILE A 54 -12.47 -4.65 -2.10
CA ILE A 54 -11.54 -4.32 -1.03
C ILE A 54 -11.43 -5.44 0.03
N PRO A 55 -12.52 -5.89 0.68
CA PRO A 55 -12.44 -6.97 1.66
C PRO A 55 -11.95 -8.29 1.05
N LEU A 56 -12.26 -8.56 -0.21
CA LEU A 56 -11.78 -9.75 -0.91
C LEU A 56 -10.26 -9.68 -1.16
N PHE A 57 -9.73 -8.52 -1.52
CA PHE A 57 -8.28 -8.30 -1.62
C PHE A 57 -7.57 -8.49 -0.28
N ILE A 58 -8.12 -7.92 0.79
CA ILE A 58 -7.56 -8.09 2.15
C ILE A 58 -7.58 -9.56 2.56
N LEU A 59 -8.68 -10.27 2.31
CA LEU A 59 -8.80 -11.69 2.60
C LEU A 59 -7.77 -12.50 1.80
N SER A 60 -7.67 -12.27 0.49
CA SER A 60 -6.71 -12.93 -0.39
C SER A 60 -5.27 -12.70 0.09
N GLY A 61 -4.88 -11.46 0.39
CA GLY A 61 -3.56 -11.13 0.92
C GLY A 61 -3.25 -11.85 2.24
N ASN A 62 -4.22 -11.92 3.16
CA ASN A 62 -4.07 -12.65 4.42
C ASN A 62 -3.94 -14.17 4.22
N LEU A 63 -4.71 -14.76 3.32
CA LEU A 63 -4.61 -16.18 2.99
C LEU A 63 -3.26 -16.52 2.37
N MET A 64 -2.76 -15.70 1.47
CA MET A 64 -1.44 -15.85 0.86
C MET A 64 -0.32 -15.72 1.90
N TYR A 65 -0.41 -14.75 2.81
CA TYR A 65 0.54 -14.60 3.90
C TYR A 65 0.58 -15.84 4.79
N ARG A 66 -0.58 -16.32 5.26
CA ARG A 66 -0.69 -17.52 6.10
C ARG A 66 -0.31 -18.80 5.34
N GLY A 67 -0.52 -18.84 4.03
CA GLY A 67 -0.15 -19.95 3.15
C GLY A 67 1.35 -20.07 2.86
N GLY A 68 2.20 -19.23 3.48
CA GLY A 68 3.66 -19.27 3.31
C GLY A 68 4.16 -18.68 1.99
N MET A 69 3.32 -17.93 1.28
CA MET A 69 3.70 -17.28 0.02
C MET A 69 4.87 -16.31 0.22
N SER A 70 4.92 -15.59 1.35
CA SER A 70 6.00 -14.66 1.67
C SER A 70 7.37 -15.34 1.61
N LYS A 71 7.50 -16.53 2.20
CA LYS A 71 8.75 -17.30 2.17
C LYS A 71 9.13 -17.70 0.75
N ARG A 72 8.18 -18.22 -0.02
CA ARG A 72 8.42 -18.65 -1.42
C ARG A 72 8.84 -17.47 -2.31
N ILE A 73 8.29 -16.28 -2.10
CA ILE A 73 8.68 -15.07 -2.82
C ILE A 73 10.11 -14.65 -2.44
N VAL A 74 10.47 -14.75 -1.16
CA VAL A 74 11.83 -14.47 -0.71
C VAL A 74 12.80 -15.46 -1.33
N ASP A 75 12.50 -16.76 -1.29
CA ASP A 75 13.34 -17.81 -1.88
C ASP A 75 13.51 -17.59 -3.41
N PHE A 76 12.43 -17.20 -4.10
CA PHE A 76 12.48 -16.87 -5.52
C PHE A 76 13.34 -15.62 -5.80
N ALA A 77 13.16 -14.56 -5.03
CA ALA A 77 13.94 -13.33 -5.16
C ALA A 77 15.45 -13.58 -4.84
N ASP A 78 15.73 -14.44 -3.87
CA ASP A 78 17.10 -14.86 -3.52
C ASP A 78 17.77 -15.61 -4.67
N THR A 79 17.03 -16.48 -5.36
CA THR A 79 17.54 -17.18 -6.55
C THR A 79 17.93 -16.20 -7.66
N LEU A 80 17.22 -15.08 -7.80
CA LEU A 80 17.48 -14.08 -8.84
C LEU A 80 18.61 -13.12 -8.50
N LEU A 81 18.66 -12.62 -7.27
CA LEU A 81 19.55 -11.53 -6.87
C LEU A 81 20.50 -11.87 -5.71
N GLY A 82 20.31 -13.00 -5.03
CA GLY A 82 21.09 -13.37 -3.85
C GLY A 82 22.60 -13.56 -4.12
N HIS A 83 22.97 -13.88 -5.35
CA HIS A 83 24.36 -14.05 -5.78
C HIS A 83 25.12 -12.73 -6.00
N LEU A 84 24.44 -11.59 -5.99
CA LEU A 84 25.04 -10.27 -6.21
C LEU A 84 25.66 -9.69 -4.94
N PRO A 85 26.64 -8.78 -5.06
CA PRO A 85 27.13 -8.00 -3.92
C PRO A 85 25.95 -7.28 -3.27
N SER A 86 25.81 -7.40 -1.94
CA SER A 86 24.63 -6.90 -1.20
C SER A 86 23.31 -7.59 -1.58
N GLY A 87 23.40 -8.86 -2.04
CA GLY A 87 22.27 -9.61 -2.58
C GLY A 87 21.06 -9.62 -1.67
N LEU A 88 21.26 -9.82 -0.36
CA LEU A 88 20.12 -9.90 0.58
C LEU A 88 19.32 -8.60 0.69
N ALA A 89 19.97 -7.44 0.57
CA ALA A 89 19.28 -6.15 0.54
C ALA A 89 18.52 -5.94 -0.79
N MET A 90 19.06 -6.43 -1.90
CA MET A 90 18.37 -6.42 -3.20
C MET A 90 17.18 -7.39 -3.21
N VAL A 91 17.37 -8.59 -2.65
CA VAL A 91 16.30 -9.57 -2.43
C VAL A 91 15.17 -8.98 -1.63
N SER A 92 15.47 -8.17 -0.60
CA SER A 92 14.45 -7.52 0.23
C SER A 92 13.56 -6.57 -0.56
N ILE A 93 14.12 -5.74 -1.43
CA ILE A 93 13.35 -4.83 -2.28
C ILE A 93 12.51 -5.63 -3.27
N LEU A 94 13.13 -6.58 -3.98
CA LEU A 94 12.45 -7.38 -4.99
C LEU A 94 11.31 -8.23 -4.39
N ALA A 95 11.55 -8.87 -3.24
CA ALA A 95 10.54 -9.63 -2.53
C ALA A 95 9.37 -8.74 -2.06
N CYS A 96 9.67 -7.54 -1.55
CA CYS A 96 8.64 -6.55 -1.22
C CYS A 96 7.82 -6.15 -2.44
N MET A 97 8.46 -5.89 -3.58
CA MET A 97 7.77 -5.55 -4.82
C MET A 97 6.80 -6.65 -5.26
N PHE A 98 7.26 -7.90 -5.31
CA PHE A 98 6.41 -9.03 -5.70
C PHE A 98 5.26 -9.25 -4.71
N PHE A 99 5.54 -9.23 -3.41
CA PHE A 99 4.51 -9.43 -2.41
C PHE A 99 3.52 -8.26 -2.38
N ALA A 100 4.02 -7.05 -2.55
CA ALA A 100 3.22 -5.83 -2.64
C ALA A 100 2.31 -5.83 -3.87
N ALA A 101 2.81 -6.27 -5.03
CA ALA A 101 2.01 -6.44 -6.24
C ALA A 101 0.87 -7.44 -6.07
N ILE A 102 1.04 -8.45 -5.22
CA ILE A 102 -0.02 -9.44 -4.95
C ILE A 102 -1.05 -8.91 -3.93
N THR A 103 -0.57 -8.25 -2.86
CA THR A 103 -1.43 -7.79 -1.76
C THR A 103 -2.04 -6.42 -1.97
N GLY A 104 -1.48 -5.61 -2.88
CA GLY A 104 -1.87 -4.22 -3.11
C GLY A 104 -1.66 -3.29 -1.89
N SER A 105 -0.89 -3.74 -0.87
CA SER A 105 -0.74 -3.05 0.41
C SER A 105 0.71 -2.91 0.82
N ALA A 106 1.17 -1.67 0.98
CA ALA A 106 2.50 -1.34 1.50
C ALA A 106 2.73 -1.93 2.89
N ILE A 107 1.76 -1.77 3.78
CA ILE A 107 1.85 -2.21 5.18
C ILE A 107 1.98 -3.73 5.25
N ALA A 108 1.12 -4.45 4.53
CA ALA A 108 1.13 -5.91 4.51
C ALA A 108 2.45 -6.45 3.95
N ALA A 109 2.95 -5.87 2.87
CA ALA A 109 4.21 -6.27 2.24
C ALA A 109 5.41 -6.03 3.16
N THR A 110 5.51 -4.84 3.74
CA THR A 110 6.60 -4.49 4.67
C THR A 110 6.59 -5.39 5.91
N ALA A 111 5.43 -5.64 6.49
CA ALA A 111 5.32 -6.50 7.67
C ALA A 111 5.65 -7.96 7.36
N ALA A 112 5.10 -8.50 6.26
CA ALA A 112 5.28 -9.91 5.89
C ALA A 112 6.73 -10.23 5.51
N ILE A 113 7.30 -9.44 4.62
CA ILE A 113 8.66 -9.64 4.12
C ILE A 113 9.68 -9.19 5.18
N GLY A 114 9.40 -8.09 5.89
CA GLY A 114 10.25 -7.58 6.96
C GLY A 114 10.40 -8.55 8.13
N GLY A 115 9.32 -9.22 8.50
CA GLY A 115 9.36 -10.25 9.55
C GLY A 115 10.30 -11.41 9.23
N ILE A 116 10.51 -11.72 7.95
CA ILE A 116 11.41 -12.78 7.49
C ILE A 116 12.83 -12.24 7.29
N LEU A 117 12.97 -11.12 6.59
CA LEU A 117 14.29 -10.68 6.08
C LEU A 117 15.06 -9.81 7.07
N ILE A 118 14.41 -9.03 7.96
CA ILE A 118 15.17 -8.22 8.93
C ILE A 118 16.05 -9.08 9.84
N PRO A 119 15.57 -10.18 10.45
CA PRO A 119 16.44 -11.05 11.26
C PRO A 119 17.59 -11.61 10.44
N LEU A 120 17.34 -12.12 9.23
CA LEU A 120 18.36 -12.69 8.36
C LEU A 120 19.40 -11.65 7.93
N MET A 121 19.01 -10.43 7.65
CA MET A 121 19.91 -9.33 7.31
C MET A 121 20.81 -8.97 8.49
N VAL A 122 20.26 -8.89 9.69
CA VAL A 122 21.01 -8.59 10.91
C VAL A 122 22.03 -9.71 11.20
N GLU A 123 21.65 -10.99 11.05
CA GLU A 123 22.55 -12.13 11.17
C GLU A 123 23.71 -12.09 10.15
N LYS A 124 23.46 -11.52 8.97
CA LYS A 124 24.48 -11.32 7.91
C LYS A 124 25.32 -10.04 8.11
N GLY A 125 25.13 -9.32 9.22
CA GLY A 125 25.93 -8.15 9.57
C GLY A 125 25.35 -6.80 9.11
N TYR A 126 24.14 -6.76 8.56
CA TYR A 126 23.49 -5.49 8.23
C TYR A 126 23.02 -4.78 9.50
N HIS A 127 23.18 -3.46 9.55
CA HIS A 127 22.64 -2.67 10.65
C HIS A 127 21.11 -2.63 10.60
N ARG A 128 20.47 -2.86 11.74
CA ARG A 128 19.00 -2.86 11.84
C ARG A 128 18.38 -1.53 11.40
N GLU A 129 19.07 -0.44 11.62
CA GLU A 129 18.70 0.94 11.22
C GLU A 129 18.68 1.10 9.69
N PHE A 130 19.39 0.26 8.95
CA PHE A 130 19.35 0.20 7.49
C PHE A 130 18.24 -0.72 6.98
N CYS A 131 18.03 -1.87 7.63
CA CYS A 131 17.09 -2.89 7.17
C CYS A 131 15.63 -2.42 7.18
N ALA A 132 15.19 -1.76 8.27
CA ALA A 132 13.80 -1.35 8.40
C ALA A 132 13.37 -0.28 7.37
N PRO A 133 14.12 0.82 7.17
CA PRO A 133 13.82 1.77 6.10
C PRO A 133 13.87 1.16 4.71
N LEU A 134 14.82 0.27 4.44
CA LEU A 134 14.92 -0.40 3.13
C LEU A 134 13.65 -1.16 2.79
N LEU A 135 13.14 -1.94 3.73
CA LEU A 135 11.91 -2.71 3.55
C LEU A 135 10.67 -1.82 3.48
N ALA A 136 10.65 -0.72 4.23
CA ALA A 136 9.58 0.27 4.11
C ALA A 136 9.55 0.92 2.73
N CYS A 137 10.72 1.27 2.16
CA CYS A 137 10.82 1.75 0.79
C CYS A 137 10.34 0.70 -0.23
N GLY A 138 10.80 -0.55 -0.10
CA GLY A 138 10.35 -1.64 -0.97
C GLY A 138 8.83 -1.85 -0.92
N GLY A 139 8.26 -1.84 0.28
CA GLY A 139 6.82 -2.00 0.49
C GLY A 139 5.98 -0.82 -0.04
N SER A 140 6.52 0.39 -0.04
CA SER A 140 5.80 1.58 -0.53
C SER A 140 5.44 1.53 -2.02
N ILE A 141 6.04 0.62 -2.79
CA ILE A 141 5.70 0.38 -4.19
C ILE A 141 4.34 -0.34 -4.32
N GLY A 142 3.89 -1.04 -3.27
CA GLY A 142 2.66 -1.84 -3.30
C GLY A 142 1.41 -1.11 -3.80
N PRO A 143 1.10 0.07 -3.31
CA PRO A 143 -0.04 0.85 -3.80
C PRO A 143 0.08 1.31 -5.26
N ILE A 144 1.24 1.19 -5.89
CA ILE A 144 1.51 1.67 -7.24
C ILE A 144 1.49 0.52 -8.25
N ILE A 145 2.06 -0.65 -7.90
CA ILE A 145 2.07 -1.82 -8.79
C ILE A 145 0.71 -2.53 -8.72
N PRO A 146 0.05 -2.79 -9.86
CA PRO A 146 -1.20 -3.54 -9.87
C PRO A 146 -1.03 -5.02 -9.45
N PRO A 147 -2.06 -5.60 -8.83
CA PRO A 147 -3.32 -5.01 -8.40
C PRO A 147 -3.18 -4.15 -7.14
N SER A 148 -3.70 -2.93 -7.16
CA SER A 148 -3.58 -1.94 -6.10
C SER A 148 -4.93 -1.60 -5.49
N LEU A 149 -5.03 -1.69 -4.16
CA LEU A 149 -6.22 -1.30 -3.41
C LEU A 149 -6.51 0.21 -3.57
N SER A 150 -5.46 1.02 -3.62
CA SER A 150 -5.57 2.48 -3.79
C SER A 150 -6.18 2.84 -5.14
N PHE A 151 -5.82 2.14 -6.21
CA PHE A 151 -6.41 2.36 -7.53
C PHE A 151 -7.87 1.90 -7.62
N VAL A 152 -8.23 0.81 -6.94
CA VAL A 152 -9.63 0.37 -6.84
C VAL A 152 -10.46 1.45 -6.14
N LEU A 153 -9.98 1.97 -5.01
CA LEU A 153 -10.66 3.03 -4.26
C LEU A 153 -10.77 4.33 -5.08
N TYR A 154 -9.69 4.72 -5.75
CA TYR A 154 -9.67 5.90 -6.61
C TYR A 154 -10.67 5.74 -7.78
N GLY A 155 -10.64 4.61 -8.47
CA GLY A 155 -11.58 4.32 -9.57
C GLY A 155 -13.04 4.34 -9.12
N ALA A 156 -13.33 3.80 -7.91
CA ALA A 156 -14.67 3.83 -7.34
C ALA A 156 -15.17 5.26 -7.03
N THR A 157 -14.27 6.14 -6.58
CA THR A 157 -14.63 7.51 -6.20
C THR A 157 -14.71 8.47 -7.39
N THR A 158 -13.88 8.24 -8.42
CA THR A 158 -13.78 9.12 -9.60
C THR A 158 -14.54 8.60 -10.82
N ASN A 159 -15.14 7.39 -10.72
CA ASN A 159 -15.74 6.67 -11.84
C ASN A 159 -14.74 6.42 -13.00
N THR A 160 -13.44 6.32 -12.68
CA THR A 160 -12.41 5.97 -13.66
C THR A 160 -12.29 4.44 -13.77
N PRO A 161 -12.20 3.86 -14.97
CA PRO A 161 -12.06 2.42 -15.12
C PRO A 161 -10.80 1.88 -14.43
N VAL A 162 -10.97 0.95 -13.49
CA VAL A 162 -9.86 0.37 -12.70
C VAL A 162 -8.77 -0.29 -13.59
N PRO A 163 -9.10 -0.99 -14.69
CA PRO A 163 -8.09 -1.55 -15.59
C PRO A 163 -7.14 -0.52 -16.18
N GLU A 164 -7.64 0.68 -16.52
CA GLU A 164 -6.81 1.77 -17.05
C GLU A 164 -5.85 2.31 -16.00
N LEU A 165 -6.32 2.46 -14.75
CA LEU A 165 -5.49 2.85 -13.62
C LEU A 165 -4.39 1.81 -13.35
N PHE A 166 -4.71 0.53 -13.45
CA PHE A 166 -3.74 -0.54 -13.30
C PHE A 166 -2.66 -0.45 -14.37
N LEU A 167 -3.03 -0.29 -15.64
CA LEU A 167 -2.06 -0.13 -16.72
C LEU A 167 -1.17 1.10 -16.51
N ALA A 168 -1.74 2.21 -16.06
CA ALA A 168 -0.99 3.44 -15.76
C ALA A 168 0.01 3.25 -14.61
N GLY A 169 -0.28 2.38 -13.63
CA GLY A 169 0.58 2.12 -12.48
C GLY A 169 1.77 1.21 -12.75
N VAL A 170 1.71 0.35 -13.77
CA VAL A 170 2.78 -0.62 -14.08
C VAL A 170 4.12 0.07 -14.33
N LEU A 171 4.14 1.03 -15.23
CA LEU A 171 5.37 1.70 -15.64
C LEU A 171 6.03 2.49 -14.49
N PRO A 172 5.32 3.36 -13.75
CA PRO A 172 5.88 4.05 -12.60
C PRO A 172 6.34 3.08 -11.49
N GLY A 173 5.59 2.01 -11.25
CA GLY A 173 5.93 1.02 -10.23
C GLY A 173 7.24 0.28 -10.54
N ILE A 174 7.41 -0.19 -11.77
CA ILE A 174 8.66 -0.81 -12.22
C ILE A 174 9.82 0.18 -12.16
N PHE A 175 9.60 1.43 -12.61
CA PHE A 175 10.63 2.47 -12.60
C PHE A 175 11.12 2.78 -11.19
N LEU A 176 10.20 2.95 -10.22
CA LEU A 176 10.54 3.16 -8.83
C LEU A 176 11.28 1.96 -8.23
N GLY A 177 10.86 0.75 -8.55
CA GLY A 177 11.54 -0.46 -8.11
C GLY A 177 12.98 -0.55 -8.62
N LEU A 178 13.21 -0.23 -9.88
CA LEU A 178 14.55 -0.17 -10.46
C LEU A 178 15.41 0.92 -9.79
N ILE A 179 14.85 2.10 -9.51
CA ILE A 179 15.55 3.17 -8.78
C ILE A 179 15.97 2.67 -7.40
N PHE A 180 15.08 2.03 -6.65
CA PHE A 180 15.41 1.52 -5.31
C PHE A 180 16.47 0.42 -5.35
N LEU A 181 16.44 -0.47 -6.34
CA LEU A 181 17.50 -1.46 -6.55
C LEU A 181 18.85 -0.80 -6.85
N LEU A 182 18.87 0.20 -7.74
CA LEU A 182 20.09 0.95 -8.08
C LEU A 182 20.64 1.73 -6.88
N MET A 183 19.77 2.44 -6.16
CA MET A 183 20.16 3.17 -4.96
C MET A 183 20.74 2.23 -3.90
N ASN A 184 20.16 1.06 -3.72
CA ASN A 184 20.65 0.06 -2.80
C ASN A 184 22.08 -0.40 -3.14
N ILE A 185 22.36 -0.66 -4.42
CA ILE A 185 23.72 -1.01 -4.88
C ILE A 185 24.71 0.11 -4.54
N LEU A 186 24.32 1.38 -4.75
CA LEU A 186 25.19 2.52 -4.47
C LEU A 186 25.47 2.69 -2.97
N ILE A 187 24.43 2.54 -2.13
CA ILE A 187 24.54 2.67 -0.68
C ILE A 187 25.40 1.53 -0.11
N CYS A 188 25.13 0.30 -0.47
CA CYS A 188 25.89 -0.85 0.02
C CYS A 188 27.36 -0.82 -0.41
N LYS A 189 27.66 -0.35 -1.64
CA LYS A 189 29.05 -0.12 -2.06
C LYS A 189 29.78 0.92 -1.19
N LYS A 190 29.07 1.96 -0.75
CA LYS A 190 29.66 3.06 0.04
C LYS A 190 29.83 2.69 1.51
N THR A 191 28.97 1.84 2.05
CA THR A 191 28.92 1.52 3.49
C THR A 191 29.71 0.25 3.84
N LYS A 192 30.27 -0.49 2.83
CA LYS A 192 30.98 -1.77 3.04
C LYS A 192 30.18 -2.79 3.87
N THR A 193 28.88 -2.74 3.78
CA THR A 193 27.95 -3.73 4.36
C THR A 193 27.50 -4.71 3.30
#